data_8ab36e9e9f0a85d163527c54318fee7c
#
_entry.id   8ab36e9e9f0a85d163527c54318fee7c
#
_cell.length_a   1.000
_cell.length_b   1.000
_cell.length_c   1.000
_cell.angle_alpha   90.00
_cell.angle_beta   90.00
_cell.angle_gamma   90.00
#
_symmetry.space_group_name_H-M   'P 1'
#
loop_
_entity.id
_entity.type
_entity.pdbx_description
1 polymer ?
#
loop_
_entity_poly.entity_id
_entity_poly.type
_entity_poly.pdbx_seq_one_letter_code
_entity_poly.pdbx_strand_id
1 'polypeptide(L)'
;MEIFFEQIFSMLAVPPGSLAYHLVLAFSVAGAYQLAASSWHRDGEPGARRWMIGLGVVLLLQMLQFLLGALSWQEILPASTILPPVDRGVNLLSLLIIAWLWAFPHRSRLGDATSILLGLLLVVFVIISGSLWGQREPELTFNQTWLDFGMQVSGVLVAGWAIVVLVLQRPAGWGYGFGMLALLFLGHLFEAWLIPEGNFQGVARLFQMAAYPMLLLLPREHGNLPVEAAEAPEDKSALTRSQALELALVRDFVFLYNEQDTSLYCKRIARAISKTMSADYCLLITPPDSSNQMQVTCGYDSNQERHVDGFSLDGNLSPMITNSMKRGKPVRLTSASDSPEAYGLAHGLEIKRLGHLMHVPVCLRGGQTLMGILLITPTSNYAWTTDDQL
;
A
#
# COMPACT_ATOMS: atom_id res chain seq x y z
N MET A 1 -25.47 24.87 -14.31
CA MET A 1 -24.73 23.99 -13.39
C MET A 1 -25.52 22.74 -13.02
N GLU A 2 -26.80 22.86 -12.70
CA GLU A 2 -27.69 21.72 -12.44
C GLU A 2 -27.69 20.65 -13.53
N ILE A 3 -27.91 21.04 -14.78
CA ILE A 3 -27.91 20.12 -15.92
C ILE A 3 -26.60 19.31 -16.06
N PHE A 4 -25.46 19.90 -15.74
CA PHE A 4 -24.17 19.20 -15.81
C PHE A 4 -24.04 18.11 -14.73
N PHE A 5 -24.46 18.40 -13.50
CA PHE A 5 -24.45 17.39 -12.43
C PHE A 5 -25.45 16.26 -12.67
N GLU A 6 -26.66 16.58 -13.15
CA GLU A 6 -27.66 15.58 -13.55
C GLU A 6 -27.13 14.64 -14.64
N GLN A 7 -26.42 15.17 -15.63
CA GLN A 7 -25.80 14.36 -16.66
C GLN A 7 -24.72 13.42 -16.11
N ILE A 8 -23.86 13.89 -15.19
CA ILE A 8 -22.85 13.02 -14.54
C ILE A 8 -23.53 11.93 -13.72
N PHE A 9 -24.54 12.27 -12.93
CA PHE A 9 -25.25 11.30 -12.09
C PHE A 9 -25.99 10.25 -12.93
N SER A 10 -26.67 10.67 -13.98
CA SER A 10 -27.33 9.74 -14.90
C SER A 10 -26.33 8.85 -15.64
N MET A 11 -25.17 9.39 -16.02
CA MET A 11 -24.11 8.61 -16.67
C MET A 11 -23.56 7.51 -15.74
N LEU A 12 -23.42 7.78 -14.45
CA LEU A 12 -22.96 6.78 -13.48
C LEU A 12 -24.03 5.73 -13.11
N ALA A 13 -25.30 6.06 -13.33
CA ALA A 13 -26.42 5.16 -13.07
C ALA A 13 -26.62 4.12 -14.20
N VAL A 14 -26.18 4.42 -15.41
CA VAL A 14 -26.38 3.58 -16.61
C VAL A 14 -25.06 3.22 -17.31
N PRO A 15 -25.00 2.13 -18.11
CA PRO A 15 -23.82 1.82 -18.91
C PRO A 15 -23.54 2.93 -19.96
N PRO A 16 -22.25 3.24 -20.26
CA PRO A 16 -21.02 2.57 -19.78
C PRO A 16 -20.48 3.08 -18.44
N GLY A 17 -21.00 4.16 -17.89
CA GLY A 17 -20.46 4.79 -16.69
C GLY A 17 -20.61 3.91 -15.43
N SER A 18 -21.71 3.15 -15.33
CA SER A 18 -21.86 2.16 -14.25
C SER A 18 -20.78 1.08 -14.27
N LEU A 19 -20.28 0.69 -15.45
CA LEU A 19 -19.15 -0.23 -15.58
C LEU A 19 -17.86 0.38 -15.03
N ALA A 20 -17.56 1.64 -15.38
CA ALA A 20 -16.40 2.35 -14.87
C ALA A 20 -16.44 2.44 -13.33
N TYR A 21 -17.60 2.74 -12.75
CA TYR A 21 -17.82 2.72 -11.31
C TYR A 21 -17.47 1.36 -10.69
N HIS A 22 -18.01 0.27 -11.19
CA HIS A 22 -17.73 -1.07 -10.65
C HIS A 22 -16.26 -1.47 -10.80
N LEU A 23 -15.60 -1.09 -11.90
CA LEU A 23 -14.17 -1.34 -12.09
C LEU A 23 -13.31 -0.58 -11.06
N VAL A 24 -13.59 0.71 -10.83
CA VAL A 24 -12.86 1.50 -9.82
C VAL A 24 -12.99 0.88 -8.43
N LEU A 25 -14.20 0.48 -8.03
CA LEU A 25 -14.42 -0.18 -6.75
C LEU A 25 -13.69 -1.52 -6.66
N ALA A 26 -13.86 -2.37 -7.68
CA ALA A 26 -13.24 -3.70 -7.71
C ALA A 26 -11.71 -3.63 -7.65
N PHE A 27 -11.08 -2.75 -8.46
CA PHE A 27 -9.62 -2.58 -8.44
C PHE A 27 -9.11 -2.00 -7.12
N SER A 28 -9.83 -1.04 -6.54
CA SER A 28 -9.47 -0.46 -5.24
C SER A 28 -9.50 -1.52 -4.12
N VAL A 29 -10.57 -2.31 -4.07
CA VAL A 29 -10.73 -3.38 -3.06
C VAL A 29 -9.74 -4.51 -3.31
N ALA A 30 -9.54 -4.95 -4.56
CA ALA A 30 -8.60 -6.01 -4.91
C ALA A 30 -7.15 -5.61 -4.60
N GLY A 31 -6.76 -4.36 -4.90
CA GLY A 31 -5.46 -3.83 -4.57
C GLY A 31 -5.22 -3.78 -3.05
N ALA A 32 -6.19 -3.27 -2.29
CA ALA A 32 -6.12 -3.26 -0.83
C ALA A 32 -6.08 -4.68 -0.23
N TYR A 33 -6.87 -5.61 -0.77
CA TYR A 33 -6.84 -7.03 -0.40
C TYR A 33 -5.46 -7.65 -0.64
N GLN A 34 -4.86 -7.40 -1.81
CA GLN A 34 -3.53 -7.92 -2.15
C GLN A 34 -2.45 -7.38 -1.20
N LEU A 35 -2.50 -6.09 -0.84
CA LEU A 35 -1.59 -5.50 0.14
C LEU A 35 -1.77 -6.14 1.52
N ALA A 36 -3.00 -6.34 1.98
CA ALA A 36 -3.29 -6.99 3.25
C ALA A 36 -2.83 -8.46 3.26
N ALA A 37 -3.07 -9.21 2.18
CA ALA A 37 -2.62 -10.59 2.02
C ALA A 37 -1.10 -10.69 2.01
N SER A 38 -0.42 -9.78 1.32
CA SER A 38 1.04 -9.68 1.28
C SER A 38 1.63 -9.42 2.68
N SER A 39 1.08 -8.47 3.43
CA SER A 39 1.48 -8.22 4.83
C SER A 39 1.24 -9.44 5.72
N TRP A 40 0.09 -10.11 5.58
CA TRP A 40 -0.18 -11.32 6.34
C TRP A 40 0.82 -12.44 6.05
N HIS A 41 1.15 -12.67 4.79
CA HIS A 41 2.11 -13.73 4.40
C HIS A 41 3.55 -13.42 4.81
N ARG A 42 3.94 -12.15 4.82
CA ARG A 42 5.30 -11.74 5.17
C ARG A 42 5.51 -11.69 6.68
N ASP A 43 4.60 -11.02 7.39
CA ASP A 43 4.82 -10.61 8.78
C ASP A 43 3.96 -11.41 9.77
N GLY A 44 2.96 -12.18 9.28
CA GLY A 44 2.03 -12.96 10.13
C GLY A 44 1.13 -12.11 11.03
N GLU A 45 1.01 -10.80 10.74
CA GLU A 45 0.35 -9.85 11.61
C GLU A 45 -1.15 -10.13 11.77
N PRO A 46 -1.70 -10.24 13.01
CA PRO A 46 -3.12 -10.53 13.22
C PRO A 46 -4.06 -9.48 12.63
N GLY A 47 -3.64 -8.19 12.59
CA GLY A 47 -4.36 -7.11 11.95
C GLY A 47 -4.50 -7.31 10.44
N ALA A 48 -3.42 -7.66 9.75
CA ALA A 48 -3.41 -7.92 8.32
C ALA A 48 -4.37 -9.06 7.92
N ARG A 49 -4.47 -10.12 8.74
CA ARG A 49 -5.45 -11.19 8.54
C ARG A 49 -6.89 -10.67 8.59
N ARG A 50 -7.17 -9.76 9.53
CA ARG A 50 -8.49 -9.14 9.69
C ARG A 50 -8.86 -8.31 8.46
N TRP A 51 -7.93 -7.49 7.97
CA TRP A 51 -8.15 -6.70 6.76
C TRP A 51 -8.32 -7.59 5.53
N MET A 52 -7.49 -8.60 5.38
CA MET A 52 -7.61 -9.57 4.29
C MET A 52 -9.01 -10.22 4.27
N ILE A 53 -9.51 -10.69 5.41
CA ILE A 53 -10.84 -11.30 5.50
C ILE A 53 -11.93 -10.27 5.17
N GLY A 54 -11.91 -9.09 5.78
CA GLY A 54 -12.92 -8.05 5.55
C GLY A 54 -12.94 -7.56 4.10
N LEU A 55 -11.77 -7.22 3.54
CA LEU A 55 -11.66 -6.80 2.14
C LEU A 55 -12.02 -7.94 1.17
N GLY A 56 -11.69 -9.20 1.51
CA GLY A 56 -12.12 -10.37 0.75
C GLY A 56 -13.63 -10.51 0.69
N VAL A 57 -14.34 -10.27 1.81
CA VAL A 57 -15.82 -10.26 1.83
C VAL A 57 -16.37 -9.12 0.98
N VAL A 58 -15.80 -7.90 1.08
CA VAL A 58 -16.22 -6.78 0.22
C VAL A 58 -16.01 -7.11 -1.26
N LEU A 59 -14.88 -7.73 -1.62
CA LEU A 59 -14.60 -8.14 -2.99
C LEU A 59 -15.63 -9.17 -3.49
N LEU A 60 -15.97 -10.16 -2.66
CA LEU A 60 -17.02 -11.15 -2.99
C LEU A 60 -18.38 -10.50 -3.18
N LEU A 61 -18.75 -9.52 -2.37
CA LEU A 61 -19.99 -8.77 -2.53
C LEU A 61 -20.02 -8.00 -3.86
N GLN A 62 -18.90 -7.33 -4.23
CA GLN A 62 -18.79 -6.64 -5.51
C GLN A 62 -18.84 -7.59 -6.70
N MET A 63 -18.21 -8.77 -6.61
CA MET A 63 -18.26 -9.80 -7.64
C MET A 63 -19.68 -10.38 -7.79
N LEU A 64 -20.39 -10.60 -6.68
CA LEU A 64 -21.80 -11.01 -6.71
C LEU A 64 -22.68 -9.97 -7.41
N GLN A 65 -22.50 -8.70 -7.11
CA GLN A 65 -23.24 -7.62 -7.75
C GLN A 65 -22.96 -7.56 -9.26
N PHE A 66 -21.69 -7.71 -9.65
CA PHE A 66 -21.29 -7.75 -11.05
C PHE A 66 -21.92 -8.95 -11.79
N LEU A 67 -21.92 -10.13 -11.15
CA LEU A 67 -22.54 -11.33 -11.70
C LEU A 67 -24.05 -11.16 -11.89
N LEU A 68 -24.76 -10.60 -10.90
CA LEU A 68 -26.19 -10.34 -11.01
C LEU A 68 -26.49 -9.31 -12.11
N GLY A 69 -25.63 -8.28 -12.26
CA GLY A 69 -25.71 -7.33 -13.37
C GLY A 69 -25.54 -8.00 -14.74
N ALA A 70 -24.57 -8.91 -14.86
CA ALA A 70 -24.34 -9.66 -16.11
C ALA A 70 -25.51 -10.59 -16.46
N LEU A 71 -26.06 -11.32 -15.48
CA LEU A 71 -27.24 -12.18 -15.65
C LEU A 71 -28.49 -11.37 -16.05
N SER A 72 -28.59 -10.16 -15.51
CA SER A 72 -29.66 -9.24 -15.86
C SER A 72 -29.50 -8.68 -17.26
N TRP A 73 -28.29 -8.39 -17.71
CA TRP A 73 -28.02 -7.98 -19.08
C TRP A 73 -28.34 -9.08 -20.11
N GLN A 74 -28.19 -10.34 -19.72
CA GLN A 74 -28.59 -11.51 -20.54
C GLN A 74 -30.10 -11.80 -20.46
N GLU A 75 -30.89 -10.92 -19.84
CA GLU A 75 -32.35 -11.08 -19.66
C GLU A 75 -32.75 -12.35 -18.84
N ILE A 76 -31.78 -13.00 -18.18
CA ILE A 76 -32.04 -14.15 -17.30
C ILE A 76 -32.78 -13.73 -16.03
N LEU A 77 -32.46 -12.52 -15.54
CA LEU A 77 -33.06 -11.92 -14.34
C LEU A 77 -33.72 -10.58 -14.66
N PRO A 78 -34.90 -10.26 -14.07
CA PRO A 78 -35.55 -8.97 -14.28
C PRO A 78 -34.77 -7.85 -13.57
N ALA A 79 -33.99 -7.07 -14.36
CA ALA A 79 -33.11 -6.00 -13.90
C ALA A 79 -33.77 -5.03 -12.94
N SER A 80 -34.92 -4.49 -13.33
CA SER A 80 -35.64 -3.48 -12.57
C SER A 80 -36.20 -3.97 -11.24
N THR A 81 -36.35 -5.27 -11.05
CA THR A 81 -36.93 -5.87 -9.84
C THR A 81 -35.86 -6.28 -8.83
N ILE A 82 -34.75 -6.86 -9.29
CA ILE A 82 -33.77 -7.48 -8.40
C ILE A 82 -32.59 -6.53 -8.11
N LEU A 83 -32.10 -5.85 -9.16
CA LEU A 83 -30.85 -5.09 -9.04
C LEU A 83 -30.93 -3.90 -8.07
N PRO A 84 -31.99 -3.06 -8.03
CA PRO A 84 -31.98 -1.87 -7.18
C PRO A 84 -31.80 -2.17 -5.68
N PRO A 85 -32.59 -3.05 -5.05
CA PRO A 85 -32.40 -3.36 -3.64
C PRO A 85 -31.09 -4.11 -3.34
N VAL A 86 -30.60 -4.94 -4.28
CA VAL A 86 -29.34 -5.64 -4.13
C VAL A 86 -28.15 -4.67 -4.22
N ASP A 87 -28.16 -3.75 -5.18
CA ASP A 87 -27.13 -2.70 -5.31
C ASP A 87 -26.98 -1.92 -4.00
N ARG A 88 -28.11 -1.48 -3.41
CA ARG A 88 -28.11 -0.80 -2.11
C ARG A 88 -27.58 -1.68 -0.99
N GLY A 89 -28.02 -2.94 -0.96
CA GLY A 89 -27.62 -3.90 0.06
C GLY A 89 -26.11 -4.17 0.03
N VAL A 90 -25.55 -4.40 -1.15
CA VAL A 90 -24.09 -4.60 -1.33
C VAL A 90 -23.33 -3.35 -0.89
N ASN A 91 -23.80 -2.15 -1.27
CA ASN A 91 -23.16 -0.90 -0.89
C ASN A 91 -23.16 -0.68 0.62
N LEU A 92 -24.30 -0.92 1.29
CA LEU A 92 -24.42 -0.79 2.73
C LEU A 92 -23.58 -1.82 3.51
N LEU A 93 -23.58 -3.07 3.08
CA LEU A 93 -22.75 -4.12 3.70
C LEU A 93 -21.26 -3.84 3.48
N SER A 94 -20.88 -3.39 2.30
CA SER A 94 -19.51 -2.98 2.01
C SER A 94 -19.09 -1.79 2.88
N LEU A 95 -19.96 -0.77 3.01
CA LEU A 95 -19.73 0.37 3.89
C LEU A 95 -19.55 -0.07 5.35
N LEU A 96 -20.41 -0.96 5.86
CA LEU A 96 -20.30 -1.46 7.23
C LEU A 96 -18.97 -2.19 7.48
N ILE A 97 -18.57 -3.07 6.54
CA ILE A 97 -17.30 -3.80 6.66
C ILE A 97 -16.11 -2.84 6.63
N ILE A 98 -16.11 -1.88 5.70
CA ILE A 98 -15.07 -0.86 5.59
C ILE A 98 -15.02 0.00 6.88
N ALA A 99 -16.17 0.43 7.36
CA ALA A 99 -16.30 1.17 8.61
C ALA A 99 -15.73 0.38 9.80
N TRP A 100 -16.04 -0.91 9.88
CA TRP A 100 -15.50 -1.81 10.90
C TRP A 100 -13.98 -1.96 10.80
N LEU A 101 -13.40 -2.07 9.59
CA LEU A 101 -11.96 -2.18 9.40
C LEU A 101 -11.21 -0.92 9.85
N TRP A 102 -11.74 0.27 9.55
CA TRP A 102 -11.16 1.54 9.97
C TRP A 102 -11.34 1.84 11.46
N ALA A 103 -12.55 1.62 11.98
CA ALA A 103 -12.87 1.93 13.38
C ALA A 103 -12.25 0.95 14.38
N PHE A 104 -12.06 -0.32 13.97
CA PHE A 104 -11.51 -1.37 14.84
C PHE A 104 -10.38 -2.13 14.14
N PRO A 105 -9.22 -1.51 13.89
CA PRO A 105 -8.09 -2.16 13.24
C PRO A 105 -7.55 -3.35 14.05
N HIS A 106 -7.66 -3.27 15.38
CA HIS A 106 -7.30 -4.36 16.29
C HIS A 106 -8.54 -5.15 16.74
N ARG A 107 -8.32 -6.36 17.25
CA ARG A 107 -9.41 -7.22 17.73
C ARG A 107 -10.16 -6.59 18.89
N SER A 108 -11.43 -6.28 18.68
CA SER A 108 -12.34 -5.71 19.68
C SER A 108 -13.62 -6.52 19.75
N ARG A 109 -13.86 -7.21 20.88
CA ARG A 109 -15.07 -8.02 21.07
C ARG A 109 -16.35 -7.21 20.89
N LEU A 110 -16.38 -5.99 21.42
CA LEU A 110 -17.54 -5.11 21.29
C LEU A 110 -17.69 -4.60 19.85
N GLY A 111 -16.59 -4.15 19.21
CA GLY A 111 -16.61 -3.71 17.82
C GLY A 111 -17.03 -4.82 16.85
N ASP A 112 -16.57 -6.05 17.08
CA ASP A 112 -16.93 -7.20 16.26
C ASP A 112 -18.40 -7.58 16.45
N ALA A 113 -18.88 -7.63 17.71
CA ALA A 113 -20.27 -7.97 18.02
C ALA A 113 -21.26 -6.92 17.47
N THR A 114 -20.95 -5.62 17.63
CA THR A 114 -21.80 -4.54 17.10
C THR A 114 -21.85 -4.56 15.58
N SER A 115 -20.71 -4.78 14.90
CA SER A 115 -20.67 -4.85 13.44
C SER A 115 -21.41 -6.07 12.89
N ILE A 116 -21.32 -7.21 13.55
CA ILE A 116 -22.08 -8.42 13.18
C ILE A 116 -23.57 -8.18 13.36
N LEU A 117 -23.99 -7.60 14.49
CA LEU A 117 -25.40 -7.30 14.75
C LEU A 117 -25.97 -6.32 13.72
N LEU A 118 -25.25 -5.22 13.44
CA LEU A 118 -25.64 -4.26 12.40
C LEU A 118 -25.69 -4.93 11.02
N GLY A 119 -24.74 -5.81 10.70
CA GLY A 119 -24.72 -6.55 9.44
C GLY A 119 -25.95 -7.44 9.29
N LEU A 120 -26.33 -8.18 10.34
CA LEU A 120 -27.55 -9.00 10.35
C LEU A 120 -28.81 -8.15 10.15
N LEU A 121 -28.90 -7.00 10.84
CA LEU A 121 -30.04 -6.08 10.69
C LEU A 121 -30.12 -5.53 9.26
N LEU A 122 -28.99 -5.14 8.68
CA LEU A 122 -28.93 -4.68 7.28
C LEU A 122 -29.34 -5.78 6.30
N VAL A 123 -28.87 -7.01 6.47
CA VAL A 123 -29.28 -8.14 5.62
C VAL A 123 -30.79 -8.36 5.69
N VAL A 124 -31.39 -8.38 6.89
CA VAL A 124 -32.84 -8.50 7.07
C VAL A 124 -33.56 -7.35 6.38
N PHE A 125 -33.06 -6.12 6.54
CA PHE A 125 -33.65 -4.94 5.91
C PHE A 125 -33.60 -5.02 4.38
N VAL A 126 -32.49 -5.48 3.80
CA VAL A 126 -32.35 -5.68 2.35
C VAL A 126 -33.30 -6.76 1.82
N ILE A 127 -33.47 -7.87 2.54
CA ILE A 127 -34.40 -8.93 2.17
C ILE A 127 -35.85 -8.42 2.19
N ILE A 128 -36.26 -7.72 3.25
CA ILE A 128 -37.59 -7.13 3.35
C ILE A 128 -37.80 -6.11 2.23
N SER A 129 -36.84 -5.22 1.99
CA SER A 129 -36.92 -4.21 0.94
C SER A 129 -37.04 -4.84 -0.46
N GLY A 130 -36.27 -5.92 -0.74
CA GLY A 130 -36.37 -6.67 -1.99
C GLY A 130 -37.75 -7.31 -2.19
N SER A 131 -38.30 -7.91 -1.11
CA SER A 131 -39.62 -8.52 -1.14
C SER A 131 -40.73 -7.50 -1.40
N LEU A 132 -40.69 -6.36 -0.73
CA LEU A 132 -41.67 -5.27 -0.92
C LEU A 132 -41.52 -4.62 -2.31
N TRP A 133 -40.29 -4.43 -2.77
CA TRP A 133 -40.03 -3.88 -4.09
C TRP A 133 -40.53 -4.80 -5.22
N GLY A 134 -40.47 -6.10 -5.04
CA GLY A 134 -41.03 -7.06 -5.98
C GLY A 134 -42.56 -6.95 -6.17
N GLN A 135 -43.27 -6.33 -5.22
CA GLN A 135 -44.74 -6.17 -5.23
C GLN A 135 -45.19 -4.75 -5.68
N ARG A 136 -44.24 -3.90 -6.13
CA ARG A 136 -44.51 -2.50 -6.46
C ARG A 136 -45.37 -2.32 -7.72
N GLU A 137 -45.94 -1.12 -7.84
CA GLU A 137 -46.53 -0.65 -9.09
C GLU A 137 -45.42 -0.39 -10.14
N PRO A 138 -45.67 -0.77 -11.45
CA PRO A 138 -44.64 -0.70 -12.49
C PRO A 138 -44.07 0.70 -12.76
N GLU A 139 -44.83 1.76 -12.48
CA GLU A 139 -44.46 3.16 -12.77
C GLU A 139 -43.49 3.76 -11.76
N LEU A 140 -43.36 3.17 -10.56
CA LEU A 140 -42.49 3.70 -9.51
C LEU A 140 -41.02 3.38 -9.78
N THR A 141 -40.13 4.36 -9.56
CA THR A 141 -38.69 4.18 -9.54
C THR A 141 -38.19 3.93 -8.11
N PHE A 142 -37.10 3.15 -7.95
CA PHE A 142 -36.63 2.75 -6.63
C PHE A 142 -36.17 3.93 -5.78
N ASN A 143 -35.48 4.91 -6.37
CA ASN A 143 -34.98 6.09 -5.68
C ASN A 143 -36.05 6.96 -5.07
N GLN A 144 -37.30 6.89 -5.58
CA GLN A 144 -38.44 7.64 -5.09
C GLN A 144 -39.21 6.92 -3.96
N THR A 145 -38.71 5.73 -3.54
CA THR A 145 -39.40 4.94 -2.51
C THR A 145 -38.85 5.26 -1.12
N TRP A 146 -39.70 5.06 -0.11
CA TRP A 146 -39.26 5.10 1.28
C TRP A 146 -38.24 4.01 1.62
N LEU A 147 -38.17 2.93 0.81
CA LEU A 147 -37.18 1.86 0.94
C LEU A 147 -35.76 2.37 0.62
N ASP A 148 -35.58 3.07 -0.50
CA ASP A 148 -34.30 3.70 -0.83
C ASP A 148 -33.92 4.74 0.23
N PHE A 149 -34.86 5.64 0.58
CA PHE A 149 -34.61 6.62 1.63
C PHE A 149 -34.14 5.97 2.94
N GLY A 150 -34.79 4.89 3.38
CA GLY A 150 -34.37 4.14 4.56
C GLY A 150 -32.96 3.53 4.42
N MET A 151 -32.59 3.05 3.23
CA MET A 151 -31.24 2.56 2.96
C MET A 151 -30.20 3.67 2.98
N GLN A 152 -30.50 4.86 2.40
CA GLN A 152 -29.59 6.01 2.46
C GLN A 152 -29.39 6.49 3.90
N VAL A 153 -30.46 6.60 4.68
CA VAL A 153 -30.38 6.94 6.11
C VAL A 153 -29.54 5.91 6.87
N SER A 154 -29.71 4.62 6.59
CA SER A 154 -28.87 3.57 7.18
C SER A 154 -27.39 3.77 6.84
N GLY A 155 -27.06 4.15 5.61
CA GLY A 155 -25.68 4.48 5.18
C GLY A 155 -25.12 5.68 5.96
N VAL A 156 -25.91 6.75 6.10
CA VAL A 156 -25.54 7.93 6.92
C VAL A 156 -25.27 7.54 8.37
N LEU A 157 -26.14 6.70 8.97
CA LEU A 157 -25.98 6.27 10.37
C LEU A 157 -24.76 5.39 10.56
N VAL A 158 -24.49 4.43 9.67
CA VAL A 158 -23.29 3.55 9.71
C VAL A 158 -22.01 4.37 9.55
N ALA A 159 -21.95 5.24 8.54
CA ALA A 159 -20.78 6.08 8.32
C ALA A 159 -20.57 7.08 9.48
N GLY A 160 -21.63 7.71 9.95
CA GLY A 160 -21.60 8.64 11.09
C GLY A 160 -21.15 7.97 12.39
N TRP A 161 -21.68 6.80 12.70
CA TRP A 161 -21.23 5.99 13.84
C TRP A 161 -19.73 5.66 13.74
N ALA A 162 -19.28 5.20 12.58
CA ALA A 162 -17.88 4.85 12.38
C ALA A 162 -16.95 6.07 12.48
N ILE A 163 -17.35 7.24 11.95
CA ILE A 163 -16.64 8.51 12.11
C ILE A 163 -16.49 8.87 13.59
N VAL A 164 -17.55 8.79 14.35
CA VAL A 164 -17.51 9.09 15.80
C VAL A 164 -16.53 8.15 16.52
N VAL A 165 -16.62 6.84 16.27
CA VAL A 165 -15.71 5.85 16.87
C VAL A 165 -14.27 6.14 16.48
N LEU A 166 -14.02 6.42 15.20
CA LEU A 166 -12.69 6.68 14.66
C LEU A 166 -12.06 7.95 15.28
N VAL A 167 -12.84 9.03 15.41
CA VAL A 167 -12.38 10.28 16.03
C VAL A 167 -12.11 10.12 17.54
N LEU A 168 -12.87 9.27 18.22
CA LEU A 168 -12.66 8.99 19.64
C LEU A 168 -11.44 8.11 19.89
N GLN A 169 -11.23 7.07 19.08
CA GLN A 169 -10.14 6.11 19.25
C GLN A 169 -8.82 6.57 18.62
N ARG A 170 -8.87 7.35 17.55
CA ARG A 170 -7.71 7.87 16.80
C ARG A 170 -6.62 6.82 16.53
N PRO A 171 -6.95 5.65 15.94
CA PRO A 171 -5.93 4.67 15.58
C PRO A 171 -4.94 5.26 14.57
N ALA A 172 -3.80 4.60 14.33
CA ALA A 172 -2.86 5.02 13.29
C ALA A 172 -3.60 5.20 11.96
N GLY A 173 -3.24 6.24 11.19
CA GLY A 173 -3.89 6.54 9.90
C GLY A 173 -5.36 6.99 9.97
N TRP A 174 -5.90 7.30 11.15
CA TRP A 174 -7.31 7.66 11.34
C TRP A 174 -7.80 8.79 10.42
N GLY A 175 -6.91 9.73 10.05
CA GLY A 175 -7.25 10.84 9.15
C GLY A 175 -7.69 10.37 7.76
N TYR A 176 -7.06 9.34 7.22
CA TYR A 176 -7.45 8.74 5.93
C TYR A 176 -8.80 8.02 6.05
N GLY A 177 -8.99 7.25 7.12
CA GLY A 177 -10.27 6.62 7.41
C GLY A 177 -11.40 7.63 7.58
N PHE A 178 -11.12 8.73 8.29
CA PHE A 178 -12.07 9.85 8.43
C PHE A 178 -12.43 10.45 7.06
N GLY A 179 -11.43 10.77 6.22
CA GLY A 179 -11.67 11.32 4.88
C GLY A 179 -12.51 10.39 4.01
N MET A 180 -12.21 9.10 4.01
CA MET A 180 -12.98 8.09 3.29
C MET A 180 -14.42 8.00 3.79
N LEU A 181 -14.63 7.84 5.11
CA LEU A 181 -15.96 7.72 5.70
C LEU A 181 -16.78 9.01 5.57
N ALA A 182 -16.13 10.17 5.61
CA ALA A 182 -16.79 11.46 5.36
C ALA A 182 -17.31 11.58 3.92
N LEU A 183 -16.54 11.13 2.94
CA LEU A 183 -17.00 11.07 1.54
C LEU A 183 -18.21 10.14 1.41
N LEU A 184 -18.15 8.94 2.00
CA LEU A 184 -19.26 7.99 1.96
C LEU A 184 -20.50 8.52 2.67
N PHE A 185 -20.32 9.17 3.83
CA PHE A 185 -21.38 9.85 4.56
C PHE A 185 -22.07 10.92 3.71
N LEU A 186 -21.28 11.81 3.09
CA LEU A 186 -21.80 12.86 2.20
C LEU A 186 -22.52 12.27 0.99
N GLY A 187 -21.98 11.21 0.41
CA GLY A 187 -22.61 10.52 -0.72
C GLY A 187 -24.04 10.04 -0.39
N HIS A 188 -24.19 9.34 0.73
CA HIS A 188 -25.50 8.87 1.18
C HIS A 188 -26.44 10.03 1.61
N LEU A 189 -25.89 11.06 2.26
CA LEU A 189 -26.64 12.23 2.66
C LEU A 189 -27.20 13.01 1.45
N PHE A 190 -26.37 13.27 0.45
CA PHE A 190 -26.81 13.97 -0.76
C PHE A 190 -27.76 13.13 -1.60
N GLU A 191 -27.57 11.81 -1.71
CA GLU A 191 -28.51 10.92 -2.40
C GLU A 191 -29.88 10.95 -1.73
N ALA A 192 -29.94 10.91 -0.38
CA ALA A 192 -31.19 11.00 0.36
C ALA A 192 -31.89 12.37 0.22
N TRP A 193 -31.12 13.44 0.01
CA TRP A 193 -31.67 14.79 -0.10
C TRP A 193 -32.12 15.13 -1.53
N LEU A 194 -31.32 14.77 -2.53
CA LEU A 194 -31.60 15.14 -3.93
C LEU A 194 -32.66 14.25 -4.58
N ILE A 195 -32.86 13.04 -4.07
CA ILE A 195 -33.83 12.02 -4.56
C ILE A 195 -33.83 11.97 -6.10
N PRO A 196 -32.68 11.58 -6.72
CA PRO A 196 -32.58 11.57 -8.19
C PRO A 196 -33.57 10.57 -8.79
N GLU A 197 -34.10 10.88 -9.96
CA GLU A 197 -34.97 9.95 -10.69
C GLU A 197 -34.19 8.71 -11.12
N GLY A 198 -34.86 7.53 -11.10
CA GLY A 198 -34.30 6.27 -11.57
C GLY A 198 -34.25 5.17 -10.52
N ASN A 199 -33.58 4.09 -10.88
CA ASN A 199 -33.46 2.89 -10.04
C ASN A 199 -32.06 2.73 -9.42
N PHE A 200 -31.07 3.53 -9.80
CA PHE A 200 -29.70 3.42 -9.35
C PHE A 200 -29.17 4.74 -8.81
N GLN A 201 -28.26 4.65 -7.86
CA GLN A 201 -27.61 5.80 -7.23
C GLN A 201 -26.70 6.49 -8.25
N GLY A 202 -26.75 7.80 -8.34
CA GLY A 202 -25.83 8.59 -9.13
C GLY A 202 -24.82 9.32 -8.25
N VAL A 203 -25.33 10.05 -7.27
CA VAL A 203 -24.54 10.88 -6.36
C VAL A 203 -23.67 10.03 -5.45
N ALA A 204 -24.26 9.03 -4.77
CA ALA A 204 -23.50 8.16 -3.88
C ALA A 204 -22.38 7.42 -4.60
N ARG A 205 -22.59 6.98 -5.84
CA ARG A 205 -21.55 6.33 -6.67
C ARG A 205 -20.36 7.24 -6.96
N LEU A 206 -20.60 8.53 -7.23
CA LEU A 206 -19.52 9.49 -7.42
C LEU A 206 -18.63 9.60 -6.18
N PHE A 207 -19.24 9.74 -5.00
CA PHE A 207 -18.51 9.79 -3.73
C PHE A 207 -17.80 8.48 -3.40
N GLN A 208 -18.40 7.34 -3.73
CA GLN A 208 -17.77 6.02 -3.57
C GLN A 208 -16.54 5.87 -4.47
N MET A 209 -16.60 6.31 -5.73
CA MET A 209 -15.44 6.30 -6.63
C MET A 209 -14.28 7.14 -6.09
N ALA A 210 -14.57 8.26 -5.44
CA ALA A 210 -13.54 9.08 -4.80
C ALA A 210 -13.00 8.46 -3.49
N ALA A 211 -13.84 7.77 -2.73
CA ALA A 211 -13.52 7.21 -1.42
C ALA A 211 -12.75 5.87 -1.49
N TYR A 212 -13.15 4.96 -2.38
CA TYR A 212 -12.62 3.59 -2.41
C TYR A 212 -11.11 3.47 -2.67
N PRO A 213 -10.47 4.31 -3.50
CA PRO A 213 -9.01 4.28 -3.64
C PRO A 213 -8.25 4.51 -2.33
N MET A 214 -8.87 5.17 -1.34
CA MET A 214 -8.28 5.36 0.00
C MET A 214 -8.13 4.05 0.78
N LEU A 215 -8.83 2.97 0.38
CA LEU A 215 -8.64 1.63 0.96
C LEU A 215 -7.21 1.10 0.81
N LEU A 216 -6.48 1.52 -0.23
CA LEU A 216 -5.09 1.15 -0.44
C LEU A 216 -4.17 1.63 0.70
N LEU A 217 -4.59 2.65 1.45
CA LEU A 217 -3.84 3.18 2.58
C LEU A 217 -4.06 2.39 3.86
N LEU A 218 -5.18 1.65 3.99
CA LEU A 218 -5.53 0.90 5.20
C LEU A 218 -4.45 -0.12 5.60
N PRO A 219 -4.00 -1.05 4.74
CA PRO A 219 -2.95 -2.00 5.10
C PRO A 219 -1.57 -1.35 5.27
N ARG A 220 -1.32 -0.25 4.55
CA ARG A 220 -0.04 0.46 4.57
C ARG A 220 0.21 1.17 5.91
N GLU A 221 -0.79 1.90 6.40
CA GLU A 221 -0.68 2.68 7.64
C GLU A 221 -0.60 1.80 8.90
N HIS A 222 -1.20 0.61 8.87
CA HIS A 222 -1.24 -0.27 10.04
C HIS A 222 -0.20 -1.39 9.99
N GLY A 223 0.35 -1.70 8.81
CA GLY A 223 1.40 -2.70 8.66
C GLY A 223 2.80 -2.21 9.07
N ASN A 224 2.95 -0.91 9.33
CA ASN A 224 4.18 -0.29 9.79
C ASN A 224 4.16 0.06 11.29
N LEU A 225 3.26 -0.51 12.09
CA LEU A 225 3.35 -0.36 13.54
C LEU A 225 4.60 -1.12 14.03
N PRO A 226 5.54 -0.44 14.71
CA PRO A 226 6.64 -1.14 15.35
C PRO A 226 6.03 -2.16 16.31
N VAL A 227 6.48 -3.41 16.20
CA VAL A 227 6.31 -4.39 17.28
C VAL A 227 6.67 -3.65 18.56
N GLU A 228 5.76 -3.64 19.53
CA GLU A 228 6.00 -3.14 20.86
C GLU A 228 7.27 -3.80 21.40
N ALA A 229 8.43 -3.21 21.07
CA ALA A 229 9.67 -3.52 21.73
C ALA A 229 9.48 -3.01 23.16
N ALA A 230 9.45 -3.93 24.09
CA ALA A 230 9.46 -3.66 25.51
C ALA A 230 10.42 -2.49 25.79
N GLU A 231 9.84 -1.39 26.29
CA GLU A 231 10.47 -0.26 26.97
C GLU A 231 11.96 0.01 26.70
N ALA A 232 12.25 0.57 25.50
CA ALA A 232 13.42 1.40 25.30
C ALA A 232 12.94 2.83 25.01
N PRO A 233 13.59 3.89 25.50
CA PRO A 233 13.12 5.25 25.36
C PRO A 233 13.01 5.63 23.87
N GLU A 234 11.79 5.98 23.46
CA GLU A 234 11.44 6.36 22.09
C GLU A 234 12.26 7.57 21.62
N ASP A 235 13.19 7.33 20.74
CA ASP A 235 13.81 8.40 19.95
C ASP A 235 12.88 8.77 18.79
N LYS A 236 12.06 9.81 19.01
CA LYS A 236 11.10 10.36 18.02
C LYS A 236 11.76 10.82 16.72
N SER A 237 13.10 10.84 16.67
CA SER A 237 13.88 11.21 15.49
C SER A 237 13.91 10.13 14.38
N ALA A 238 13.66 8.86 14.72
CA ALA A 238 13.76 7.73 13.79
C ALA A 238 12.55 7.66 12.83
N LEU A 239 11.33 7.92 13.29
CA LEU A 239 10.10 7.86 12.47
C LEU A 239 10.05 8.96 11.39
N THR A 240 10.49 10.18 11.75
CA THR A 240 10.60 11.30 10.80
C THR A 240 11.69 11.05 9.75
N ARG A 241 12.72 10.30 10.14
CA ARG A 241 13.84 9.92 9.27
C ARG A 241 13.44 8.92 8.20
N SER A 242 12.60 7.92 8.50
CA SER A 242 12.13 6.92 7.54
C SER A 242 11.24 7.52 6.44
N GLN A 243 10.29 8.40 6.80
CA GLN A 243 9.41 9.06 5.83
C GLN A 243 10.15 10.06 4.93
N ALA A 244 11.11 10.79 5.50
CA ALA A 244 11.98 11.69 4.72
C ALA A 244 12.89 10.89 3.77
N LEU A 245 13.33 9.69 4.17
CA LEU A 245 14.15 8.79 3.37
C LEU A 245 13.39 8.23 2.16
N GLU A 246 12.13 7.82 2.32
CA GLU A 246 11.29 7.32 1.22
C GLU A 246 11.03 8.40 0.15
N LEU A 247 10.72 9.63 0.57
CA LEU A 247 10.52 10.74 -0.35
C LEU A 247 11.82 11.15 -1.07
N ALA A 248 12.95 11.12 -0.37
CA ALA A 248 14.26 11.38 -0.96
C ALA A 248 14.65 10.30 -1.99
N LEU A 249 14.36 9.03 -1.69
CA LEU A 249 14.59 7.90 -2.61
C LEU A 249 13.76 8.02 -3.88
N VAL A 250 12.44 8.27 -3.75
CA VAL A 250 11.56 8.44 -4.93
C VAL A 250 12.05 9.61 -5.78
N ARG A 251 12.44 10.70 -5.16
CA ARG A 251 13.02 11.87 -5.86
C ARG A 251 14.32 11.51 -6.57
N ASP A 252 15.23 10.82 -5.90
CA ASP A 252 16.52 10.43 -6.47
C ASP A 252 16.34 9.43 -7.61
N PHE A 253 15.36 8.50 -7.55
CA PHE A 253 15.00 7.61 -8.65
C PHE A 253 14.40 8.36 -9.85
N VAL A 254 13.53 9.35 -9.63
CA VAL A 254 12.96 10.18 -10.71
C VAL A 254 14.06 10.99 -11.42
N PHE A 255 15.03 11.52 -10.68
CA PHE A 255 16.18 12.22 -11.26
C PHE A 255 17.14 11.27 -12.01
N LEU A 256 17.28 10.01 -11.59
CA LEU A 256 18.07 9.00 -12.29
C LEU A 256 17.52 8.70 -13.69
N TYR A 257 16.22 8.72 -13.88
CA TYR A 257 15.58 8.43 -15.17
C TYR A 257 15.94 9.46 -16.27
N ASN A 258 16.26 10.69 -15.90
CA ASN A 258 16.57 11.78 -16.82
C ASN A 258 18.09 12.05 -16.98
N GLU A 259 18.97 11.30 -16.29
CA GLU A 259 20.40 11.55 -16.30
C GLU A 259 21.09 10.79 -17.44
N GLN A 260 21.76 11.53 -18.32
CA GLN A 260 22.53 10.95 -19.45
C GLN A 260 24.03 10.78 -19.14
N ASP A 261 24.53 11.39 -18.06
CA ASP A 261 25.92 11.27 -17.63
C ASP A 261 26.11 10.04 -16.73
N THR A 262 26.78 9.02 -17.25
CA THR A 262 27.04 7.75 -16.56
C THR A 262 27.81 7.95 -15.23
N SER A 263 28.72 8.93 -15.15
CA SER A 263 29.49 9.22 -13.95
C SER A 263 28.59 9.80 -12.85
N LEU A 264 27.72 10.74 -13.19
CA LEU A 264 26.77 11.35 -12.27
C LEU A 264 25.70 10.35 -11.83
N TYR A 265 25.26 9.47 -12.75
CA TYR A 265 24.35 8.37 -12.47
C TYR A 265 24.90 7.42 -11.40
N CYS A 266 26.17 6.99 -11.57
CA CYS A 266 26.87 6.13 -10.63
C CYS A 266 26.95 6.74 -9.22
N LYS A 267 27.31 8.01 -9.13
CA LYS A 267 27.43 8.78 -7.88
C LYS A 267 26.09 8.90 -7.15
N ARG A 268 25.00 9.13 -7.88
CA ARG A 268 23.65 9.21 -7.31
C ARG A 268 23.14 7.87 -6.79
N ILE A 269 23.41 6.77 -7.51
CA ILE A 269 23.08 5.42 -7.05
C ILE A 269 23.81 5.11 -5.76
N ALA A 270 25.14 5.34 -5.70
CA ALA A 270 25.92 5.08 -4.49
C ALA A 270 25.36 5.86 -3.28
N ARG A 271 24.99 7.13 -3.48
CA ARG A 271 24.34 7.96 -2.45
C ARG A 271 23.00 7.40 -1.99
N ALA A 272 22.12 7.03 -2.92
CA ALA A 272 20.80 6.50 -2.61
C ALA A 272 20.92 5.19 -1.81
N ILE A 273 21.76 4.26 -2.24
CA ILE A 273 21.98 2.98 -1.55
C ILE A 273 22.59 3.21 -0.17
N SER A 274 23.62 4.08 -0.03
CA SER A 274 24.24 4.38 1.26
C SER A 274 23.22 4.87 2.29
N LYS A 275 22.33 5.79 1.89
CA LYS A 275 21.28 6.33 2.76
C LYS A 275 20.21 5.28 3.11
N THR A 276 19.81 4.45 2.15
CA THR A 276 18.80 3.40 2.37
C THR A 276 19.28 2.32 3.30
N MET A 277 20.53 1.86 3.10
CA MET A 277 21.12 0.76 3.84
C MET A 277 21.82 1.22 5.14
N SER A 278 21.68 2.50 5.50
CA SER A 278 22.34 3.11 6.68
C SER A 278 23.85 2.83 6.71
N ALA A 279 24.49 2.80 5.53
CA ALA A 279 25.91 2.58 5.40
C ALA A 279 26.68 3.90 5.48
N ASP A 280 27.84 3.88 6.17
CA ASP A 280 28.73 5.05 6.20
C ASP A 280 29.39 5.25 4.83
N TYR A 281 29.73 4.15 4.13
CA TYR A 281 30.25 4.18 2.76
C TYR A 281 29.48 3.19 1.87
N CYS A 282 29.20 3.62 0.64
CA CYS A 282 28.74 2.76 -0.44
C CYS A 282 29.69 2.90 -1.64
N LEU A 283 30.24 1.79 -2.09
CA LEU A 283 31.18 1.74 -3.22
C LEU A 283 30.61 0.84 -4.31
N LEU A 284 30.73 1.26 -5.58
CA LEU A 284 30.40 0.45 -6.74
C LEU A 284 31.70 -0.06 -7.38
N ILE A 285 31.82 -1.38 -7.51
CA ILE A 285 33.05 -2.08 -7.87
C ILE A 285 32.82 -2.88 -9.14
N THR A 286 33.76 -2.82 -10.09
CA THR A 286 33.75 -3.70 -11.27
C THR A 286 34.20 -5.11 -10.93
N PRO A 287 33.76 -6.14 -11.69
CA PRO A 287 34.28 -7.48 -11.56
C PRO A 287 35.82 -7.52 -11.77
N PRO A 288 36.50 -8.50 -11.13
CA PRO A 288 37.95 -8.65 -11.32
C PRO A 288 38.30 -8.91 -12.78
N ASP A 289 39.32 -8.22 -13.28
CA ASP A 289 39.87 -8.40 -14.60
C ASP A 289 40.80 -9.64 -14.68
N SER A 290 41.49 -9.83 -15.84
CA SER A 290 42.43 -10.92 -16.04
C SER A 290 43.65 -10.89 -15.11
N SER A 291 43.98 -9.72 -14.55
CA SER A 291 45.05 -9.52 -13.57
C SER A 291 44.55 -9.58 -12.13
N ASN A 292 43.29 -9.98 -11.93
CA ASN A 292 42.59 -10.03 -10.66
C ASN A 292 42.47 -8.66 -9.94
N GLN A 293 42.53 -7.57 -10.75
CA GLN A 293 42.29 -6.21 -10.26
C GLN A 293 40.81 -5.84 -10.40
N MET A 294 40.28 -5.21 -9.38
CA MET A 294 38.94 -4.66 -9.34
C MET A 294 39.02 -3.13 -9.31
N GLN A 295 38.14 -2.44 -9.98
CA GLN A 295 38.10 -0.98 -9.99
C GLN A 295 36.85 -0.50 -9.17
N VAL A 296 37.08 0.30 -8.16
CA VAL A 296 36.03 1.10 -7.57
C VAL A 296 35.71 2.23 -8.54
N THR A 297 34.50 2.19 -9.12
CA THR A 297 34.10 3.14 -10.18
C THR A 297 33.67 4.45 -9.58
N CYS A 298 32.91 4.40 -8.49
CA CYS A 298 32.46 5.55 -7.72
C CYS A 298 32.01 5.11 -6.33
N GLY A 299 31.92 6.06 -5.41
CA GLY A 299 31.41 5.81 -4.08
C GLY A 299 30.77 7.03 -3.45
N TYR A 300 30.20 6.82 -2.28
CA TYR A 300 29.61 7.87 -1.46
C TYR A 300 29.96 7.68 0.02
N ASP A 301 30.43 8.73 0.66
CA ASP A 301 30.67 8.84 2.09
C ASP A 301 29.50 9.59 2.72
N SER A 302 28.69 8.88 3.51
CA SER A 302 27.49 9.44 4.14
C SER A 302 27.81 10.38 5.30
N ASN A 303 28.95 10.18 5.96
CA ASN A 303 29.35 10.99 7.12
C ASN A 303 29.85 12.39 6.70
N GLN A 304 30.56 12.45 5.57
CA GLN A 304 31.08 13.71 5.02
C GLN A 304 30.21 14.26 3.88
N GLU A 305 29.12 13.57 3.53
CA GLU A 305 28.22 13.89 2.42
C GLU A 305 28.96 14.17 1.09
N ARG A 306 30.05 13.45 0.87
CA ARG A 306 30.91 13.61 -0.33
C ARG A 306 30.96 12.35 -1.18
N HIS A 307 31.25 12.53 -2.46
CA HIS A 307 31.55 11.44 -3.35
C HIS A 307 32.99 10.95 -3.14
N VAL A 308 33.17 9.63 -3.22
CA VAL A 308 34.48 8.96 -3.19
C VAL A 308 34.91 8.74 -4.62
N ASP A 309 36.12 9.18 -4.96
CA ASP A 309 36.71 8.98 -6.28
C ASP A 309 37.11 7.52 -6.46
N GLY A 310 37.19 7.10 -7.73
CA GLY A 310 37.56 5.72 -8.09
C GLY A 310 39.01 5.39 -7.72
N PHE A 311 39.24 4.17 -7.24
CA PHE A 311 40.56 3.61 -6.95
C PHE A 311 40.61 2.12 -7.30
N SER A 312 41.82 1.61 -7.48
CA SER A 312 42.05 0.19 -7.78
C SER A 312 42.13 -0.63 -6.50
N LEU A 313 41.51 -1.81 -6.51
CA LEU A 313 41.52 -2.77 -5.42
C LEU A 313 42.10 -4.10 -5.89
N ASP A 314 43.16 -4.57 -5.24
CA ASP A 314 43.77 -5.86 -5.57
C ASP A 314 42.87 -7.01 -5.07
N GLY A 315 42.39 -7.84 -5.99
CA GLY A 315 41.56 -8.98 -5.69
C GLY A 315 42.26 -10.07 -4.87
N ASN A 316 43.59 -10.09 -4.88
CA ASN A 316 44.35 -11.01 -4.02
C ASN A 316 44.36 -10.57 -2.54
N LEU A 317 44.29 -9.26 -2.30
CA LEU A 317 44.10 -8.68 -0.96
C LEU A 317 42.66 -8.64 -0.52
N SER A 318 41.72 -8.95 -1.42
CA SER A 318 40.26 -8.94 -1.14
C SER A 318 39.60 -10.25 -1.58
N PRO A 319 40.01 -11.41 -1.02
CA PRO A 319 39.62 -12.74 -1.53
C PRO A 319 38.13 -13.01 -1.33
N MET A 320 37.48 -12.52 -0.28
CA MET A 320 36.04 -12.73 -0.03
C MET A 320 35.19 -11.93 -1.01
N ILE A 321 35.52 -10.67 -1.29
CA ILE A 321 34.86 -9.83 -2.28
C ILE A 321 35.01 -10.44 -3.64
N THR A 322 36.23 -10.85 -4.02
CA THR A 322 36.53 -11.53 -5.29
C THR A 322 35.75 -12.82 -5.46
N ASN A 323 35.69 -13.66 -4.44
CA ASN A 323 34.88 -14.89 -4.46
C ASN A 323 33.38 -14.63 -4.57
N SER A 324 32.88 -13.61 -3.84
CA SER A 324 31.50 -13.17 -3.93
C SER A 324 31.14 -12.76 -5.37
N MET A 325 31.98 -11.95 -6.00
CA MET A 325 31.83 -11.55 -7.42
C MET A 325 31.80 -12.75 -8.36
N LYS A 326 32.78 -13.69 -8.23
CA LYS A 326 32.89 -14.88 -9.10
C LYS A 326 31.70 -15.84 -8.92
N ARG A 327 31.14 -15.94 -7.70
CA ARG A 327 30.04 -16.86 -7.39
C ARG A 327 28.65 -16.23 -7.56
N GLY A 328 28.55 -14.90 -7.73
CA GLY A 328 27.28 -14.19 -7.76
C GLY A 328 26.48 -14.29 -6.44
N LYS A 329 27.16 -14.44 -5.29
CA LYS A 329 26.51 -14.59 -3.98
C LYS A 329 26.96 -13.48 -3.04
N PRO A 330 26.03 -12.86 -2.26
CA PRO A 330 26.39 -11.83 -1.30
C PRO A 330 27.27 -12.40 -0.18
N VAL A 331 28.12 -11.55 0.39
CA VAL A 331 28.98 -11.88 1.52
C VAL A 331 28.87 -10.77 2.57
N ARG A 332 28.93 -11.17 3.82
CA ARG A 332 28.87 -10.28 4.98
C ARG A 332 29.98 -10.61 5.97
N LEU A 333 30.68 -9.58 6.43
CA LEU A 333 31.70 -9.65 7.46
C LEU A 333 31.30 -8.77 8.63
N THR A 334 31.13 -9.37 9.81
CA THR A 334 30.72 -8.69 11.03
C THR A 334 31.85 -7.96 11.75
N SER A 335 33.10 -8.24 11.39
CA SER A 335 34.30 -7.53 11.88
C SER A 335 35.33 -7.54 10.76
N ALA A 336 35.19 -6.62 9.83
CA ALA A 336 36.07 -6.56 8.66
C ALA A 336 37.46 -5.98 8.99
N SER A 337 37.65 -5.35 10.15
CA SER A 337 38.89 -4.67 10.50
C SER A 337 40.10 -5.62 10.62
N ASP A 338 39.87 -6.91 10.93
CA ASP A 338 40.91 -7.93 11.06
C ASP A 338 41.00 -8.83 9.81
N SER A 339 40.26 -8.52 8.75
CA SER A 339 40.25 -9.29 7.51
C SER A 339 41.27 -8.78 6.51
N PRO A 340 41.74 -9.62 5.54
CA PRO A 340 42.59 -9.16 4.47
C PRO A 340 42.01 -8.00 3.66
N GLU A 341 40.68 -7.96 3.54
CA GLU A 341 39.92 -6.89 2.88
C GLU A 341 40.18 -5.50 3.48
N ALA A 342 40.50 -5.46 4.78
CA ALA A 342 40.75 -4.21 5.48
C ALA A 342 41.91 -3.41 4.89
N TYR A 343 42.99 -4.07 4.47
CA TYR A 343 44.19 -3.38 4.00
C TYR A 343 43.96 -2.61 2.68
N GLY A 344 43.31 -3.25 1.69
CA GLY A 344 43.04 -2.60 0.43
C GLY A 344 42.01 -1.46 0.52
N LEU A 345 40.92 -1.72 1.22
CA LEU A 345 39.83 -0.75 1.39
C LEU A 345 40.22 0.40 2.32
N ALA A 346 40.91 0.11 3.43
CA ALA A 346 41.34 1.13 4.37
C ALA A 346 42.29 2.15 3.74
N HIS A 347 43.18 1.65 2.88
CA HIS A 347 44.10 2.53 2.14
C HIS A 347 43.38 3.40 1.09
N GLY A 348 42.46 2.80 0.29
CA GLY A 348 41.69 3.55 -0.71
C GLY A 348 40.71 4.56 -0.14
N LEU A 349 40.18 4.31 1.05
CA LEU A 349 39.23 5.18 1.73
C LEU A 349 39.86 6.10 2.79
N GLU A 350 41.16 5.97 3.07
CA GLU A 350 41.88 6.71 4.13
C GLU A 350 41.27 6.53 5.53
N ILE A 351 40.68 5.35 5.82
CA ILE A 351 40.04 5.04 7.10
C ILE A 351 40.84 4.07 7.93
N LYS A 352 40.76 4.19 9.26
CA LYS A 352 41.52 3.33 10.21
C LYS A 352 40.88 2.00 10.51
N ARG A 353 39.54 1.91 10.38
CA ARG A 353 38.76 0.71 10.69
C ARG A 353 37.61 0.59 9.69
N LEU A 354 37.26 -0.61 9.28
CA LEU A 354 36.16 -0.87 8.34
C LEU A 354 34.82 -1.10 9.03
N GLY A 355 34.81 -1.55 10.30
CA GLY A 355 33.58 -1.95 10.99
C GLY A 355 32.94 -3.18 10.35
N HIS A 356 31.65 -3.14 10.09
CA HIS A 356 30.95 -4.18 9.33
C HIS A 356 31.05 -3.92 7.83
N LEU A 357 31.10 -5.01 7.06
CA LEU A 357 31.16 -4.97 5.61
C LEU A 357 30.11 -5.89 5.01
N MET A 358 29.37 -5.41 4.02
CA MET A 358 28.47 -6.22 3.22
C MET A 358 28.78 -5.98 1.74
N HIS A 359 28.96 -7.07 0.97
CA HIS A 359 29.14 -7.01 -0.47
C HIS A 359 28.02 -7.79 -1.18
N VAL A 360 27.35 -7.14 -2.14
CA VAL A 360 26.28 -7.72 -2.94
C VAL A 360 26.63 -7.63 -4.43
N PRO A 361 26.85 -8.78 -5.10
CA PRO A 361 27.09 -8.80 -6.54
C PRO A 361 25.78 -8.58 -7.31
N VAL A 362 25.80 -7.69 -8.29
CA VAL A 362 24.69 -7.47 -9.23
C VAL A 362 24.92 -8.33 -10.45
N CYS A 363 24.07 -9.35 -10.64
CA CYS A 363 24.21 -10.31 -11.72
C CYS A 363 23.19 -10.07 -12.84
N LEU A 364 23.59 -10.25 -14.08
CA LEU A 364 22.69 -10.31 -15.23
C LEU A 364 21.92 -11.65 -15.27
N ARG A 365 20.84 -11.69 -16.04
CA ARG A 365 20.15 -12.95 -16.38
C ARG A 365 21.13 -13.85 -17.12
N GLY A 366 21.62 -14.90 -16.47
CA GLY A 366 22.68 -15.78 -17.00
C GLY A 366 23.87 -15.97 -16.06
N GLY A 367 23.85 -15.31 -14.88
CA GLY A 367 24.81 -15.53 -13.80
C GLY A 367 26.13 -14.74 -13.93
N GLN A 368 26.30 -13.93 -14.97
CA GLN A 368 27.45 -13.05 -15.09
C GLN A 368 27.30 -11.84 -14.18
N THR A 369 28.29 -11.59 -13.32
CA THR A 369 28.34 -10.42 -12.46
C THR A 369 28.69 -9.17 -13.28
N LEU A 370 27.81 -8.17 -13.20
CA LEU A 370 27.98 -6.87 -13.87
C LEU A 370 28.82 -5.92 -13.02
N MET A 371 28.51 -5.84 -11.74
CA MET A 371 29.17 -4.98 -10.75
C MET A 371 28.93 -5.52 -9.34
N GLY A 372 29.63 -5.00 -8.35
CA GLY A 372 29.41 -5.24 -6.94
C GLY A 372 29.05 -3.96 -6.20
N ILE A 373 28.17 -4.07 -5.24
CA ILE A 373 27.83 -3.02 -4.28
C ILE A 373 28.51 -3.38 -2.98
N LEU A 374 29.41 -2.54 -2.49
CA LEU A 374 30.10 -2.72 -1.22
C LEU A 374 29.63 -1.65 -0.22
N LEU A 375 29.13 -2.09 0.90
CA LEU A 375 28.66 -1.28 2.03
C LEU A 375 29.57 -1.46 3.22
N ILE A 376 29.94 -0.37 3.88
CA ILE A 376 30.87 -0.38 5.01
C ILE A 376 30.35 0.56 6.10
N THR A 377 30.51 0.17 7.38
CA THR A 377 30.03 0.94 8.56
C THR A 377 31.12 1.14 9.62
N PRO A 378 32.18 1.89 9.33
CA PRO A 378 33.27 2.12 10.26
C PRO A 378 32.87 2.98 11.49
N THR A 379 31.89 3.86 11.34
CA THR A 379 31.48 4.83 12.33
C THR A 379 30.17 4.46 13.00
N SER A 380 29.14 4.13 12.21
CA SER A 380 27.82 3.77 12.72
C SER A 380 27.78 2.41 13.39
N ASN A 381 28.73 1.56 13.09
CA ASN A 381 28.84 0.17 13.56
C ASN A 381 27.53 -0.64 13.36
N TYR A 382 26.77 -0.28 12.35
CA TYR A 382 25.51 -0.95 11.99
C TYR A 382 25.81 -2.34 11.44
N ALA A 383 25.19 -3.37 12.04
CA ALA A 383 25.35 -4.76 11.61
C ALA A 383 24.14 -5.20 10.78
N TRP A 384 24.35 -5.40 9.48
CA TRP A 384 23.31 -5.93 8.61
C TRP A 384 22.93 -7.36 8.98
N THR A 385 21.65 -7.67 8.84
CA THR A 385 21.07 -9.00 9.05
C THR A 385 21.10 -9.84 7.76
N THR A 386 20.64 -11.08 7.83
CA THR A 386 20.49 -11.93 6.63
C THR A 386 19.40 -11.39 5.71
N ASP A 387 18.39 -10.71 6.27
CA ASP A 387 17.27 -10.15 5.53
C ASP A 387 17.67 -8.92 4.70
N ASP A 388 18.74 -8.21 5.11
CA ASP A 388 19.30 -7.09 4.35
C ASP A 388 20.03 -7.55 3.05
N GLN A 389 20.21 -8.86 2.85
CA GLN A 389 20.87 -9.45 1.66
C GLN A 389 19.87 -9.86 0.58
N LEU A 390 18.56 -9.86 0.87
CA LEU A 390 17.48 -10.25 -0.03
C LEU A 390 16.90 -9.04 -0.77
#